data_92bdde162ea94556cb0e5a33215dfde3
#
_entry.id   92bdde162ea94556cb0e5a33215dfde3
#
_cell.length_a   1.000
_cell.length_b   1.000
_cell.length_c   1.000
_cell.angle_alpha   90.00
_cell.angle_beta   90.00
_cell.angle_gamma   90.00
#
_symmetry.space_group_name_H-M   'P 1'
#
loop_
_entity.id
_entity.type
_entity.pdbx_description
1 polymer ?
#
loop_
_entity_poly.entity_id
_entity_poly.type
_entity_poly.pdbx_seq_one_letter_code
_entity_poly.pdbx_strand_id
1 'polypeptide(L)'
;MTGLPEGSVPNTLSKSYSITAAVEVPEGGAEGMLNTNGGRFGGYGLYLLKGKPVFVYNLLAVERFRWEGKEALAPGKHTVTFDFKYDGPGMAKGGTGVLSVDGKEVDSKKIPHTIPSILTVDESFDVGADTRLSVEDKDYQPPFHFTGTLGKLTIKLGPSQITSAAQ
;
A
#
# COMPACT_ATOMS: atom_id res chain seq x y z
N MET A 1 9.91 -11.64 -1.63
CA MET A 1 8.84 -12.30 -2.41
C MET A 1 8.40 -11.33 -3.49
N THR A 2 8.54 -11.71 -4.75
CA THR A 2 8.25 -10.84 -5.89
C THR A 2 7.49 -11.59 -6.98
N GLY A 3 6.76 -10.85 -7.80
CA GLY A 3 6.15 -11.39 -9.01
C GLY A 3 4.96 -12.33 -8.81
N LEU A 4 4.27 -12.28 -7.66
CA LEU A 4 3.07 -13.09 -7.48
C LEU A 4 1.92 -12.53 -8.35
N PRO A 5 1.26 -13.39 -9.13
CA PRO A 5 0.13 -12.95 -9.94
C PRO A 5 -1.07 -12.59 -9.07
N GLU A 6 -1.91 -11.69 -9.56
CA GLU A 6 -3.02 -11.11 -8.82
C GLU A 6 -3.97 -12.15 -8.18
N GLY A 7 -4.28 -13.23 -8.90
CA GLY A 7 -5.16 -14.28 -8.38
C GLY A 7 -4.62 -15.09 -7.20
N SER A 8 -3.35 -14.87 -6.84
CA SER A 8 -2.67 -15.56 -5.74
C SER A 8 -2.40 -14.67 -4.52
N VAL A 9 -2.92 -13.46 -4.50
CA VAL A 9 -2.61 -12.46 -3.48
C VAL A 9 -3.87 -11.95 -2.78
N PRO A 10 -3.73 -11.28 -1.61
CA PRO A 10 -4.88 -10.71 -0.91
C PRO A 10 -5.65 -9.71 -1.77
N ASN A 11 -6.95 -9.93 -1.91
CA ASN A 11 -7.83 -9.04 -2.67
C ASN A 11 -8.38 -7.94 -1.77
N THR A 12 -7.93 -6.69 -2.00
CA THR A 12 -8.33 -5.51 -1.23
C THR A 12 -9.50 -4.74 -1.84
N LEU A 13 -10.11 -5.25 -2.91
CA LEU A 13 -11.20 -4.57 -3.61
C LEU A 13 -12.50 -4.60 -2.80
N SER A 14 -13.20 -3.46 -2.75
CA SER A 14 -14.53 -3.31 -2.15
C SER A 14 -14.60 -3.81 -0.71
N LYS A 15 -13.58 -3.55 0.09
CA LYS A 15 -13.52 -3.97 1.50
C LYS A 15 -12.54 -3.11 2.30
N SER A 16 -12.71 -3.15 3.60
CA SER A 16 -11.71 -2.59 4.52
C SER A 16 -10.51 -3.54 4.61
N TYR A 17 -9.33 -2.98 4.82
CA TYR A 17 -8.12 -3.78 4.97
C TYR A 17 -7.06 -3.05 5.77
N SER A 18 -6.08 -3.78 6.26
CA SER A 18 -4.87 -3.21 6.85
C SER A 18 -3.62 -3.92 6.33
N ILE A 19 -2.55 -3.16 6.18
CA ILE A 19 -1.23 -3.65 5.80
C ILE A 19 -0.27 -3.21 6.91
N THR A 20 0.40 -4.17 7.53
CA THR A 20 1.34 -3.91 8.62
C THR A 20 2.70 -4.51 8.27
N ALA A 21 3.72 -3.67 8.26
CA ALA A 21 5.10 -4.07 8.00
C ALA A 21 5.96 -3.86 9.25
N ALA A 22 6.52 -4.96 9.77
CA ALA A 22 7.52 -4.91 10.83
C ALA A 22 8.90 -4.77 10.19
N VAL A 23 9.56 -3.65 10.42
CA VAL A 23 10.83 -3.31 9.77
C VAL A 23 11.92 -3.02 10.79
N GLU A 24 13.16 -3.21 10.37
CA GLU A 24 14.33 -2.77 11.12
C GLU A 24 15.14 -1.82 10.25
N VAL A 25 15.32 -0.61 10.75
CA VAL A 25 16.05 0.46 10.07
C VAL A 25 17.47 0.49 10.59
N PRO A 26 18.50 0.36 9.71
CA PRO A 26 19.89 0.40 10.12
C PRO A 26 20.35 1.83 10.44
N GLU A 27 21.50 1.95 11.07
CA GLU A 27 22.20 3.24 11.18
C GLU A 27 22.37 3.83 9.77
N GLY A 28 22.03 5.10 9.62
CA GLY A 28 22.05 5.76 8.31
C GLY A 28 20.71 5.76 7.60
N GLY A 29 19.69 5.06 8.13
CA GLY A 29 18.34 5.06 7.60
C GLY A 29 18.05 3.94 6.61
N ALA A 30 16.82 3.89 6.13
CA ALA A 30 16.36 2.92 5.13
C ALA A 30 15.43 3.57 4.11
N GLU A 31 15.38 2.99 2.93
CA GLU A 31 14.53 3.41 1.83
C GLU A 31 14.08 2.17 1.06
N GLY A 32 12.96 2.26 0.36
CA GLY A 32 12.51 1.23 -0.56
C GLY A 32 11.12 0.71 -0.30
N MET A 33 10.69 -0.19 -1.18
CA MET A 33 9.35 -0.76 -1.17
C MET A 33 9.18 -1.79 -0.07
N LEU A 34 8.12 -1.64 0.72
CA LEU A 34 7.69 -2.64 1.70
C LEU A 34 6.68 -3.59 1.08
N ASN A 35 5.65 -3.06 0.44
CA ASN A 35 4.63 -3.86 -0.24
C ASN A 35 4.00 -3.07 -1.38
N THR A 36 3.88 -3.69 -2.53
CA THR A 36 3.15 -3.13 -3.67
C THR A 36 2.24 -4.19 -4.30
N ASN A 37 1.11 -3.72 -4.79
CA ASN A 37 0.20 -4.51 -5.62
C ASN A 37 -0.26 -3.61 -6.74
N GLY A 38 0.14 -3.93 -7.97
CA GLY A 38 -0.12 -3.10 -9.12
C GLY A 38 1.08 -2.32 -9.59
N GLY A 39 0.82 -1.25 -10.31
CA GLY A 39 1.86 -0.43 -10.88
C GLY A 39 1.32 0.90 -11.44
N ARG A 40 1.88 1.32 -12.58
CA ARG A 40 1.61 2.61 -13.21
C ARG A 40 0.12 2.84 -13.52
N PHE A 41 -0.60 1.78 -13.89
CA PHE A 41 -1.98 1.89 -14.34
C PHE A 41 -3.02 1.63 -13.26
N GLY A 42 -2.60 1.27 -12.07
CA GLY A 42 -3.48 1.07 -10.93
C GLY A 42 -2.86 0.22 -9.84
N GLY A 43 -3.29 0.42 -8.61
CA GLY A 43 -2.84 -0.34 -7.47
C GLY A 43 -2.34 0.52 -6.33
N TYR A 44 -1.54 -0.05 -5.45
CA TYR A 44 -0.99 0.67 -4.30
C TYR A 44 0.47 0.32 -4.04
N GLY A 45 1.14 1.20 -3.30
CA GLY A 45 2.47 0.95 -2.77
C GLY A 45 2.63 1.53 -1.36
N LEU A 46 3.21 0.73 -0.47
CA LEU A 46 3.65 1.15 0.86
C LEU A 46 5.17 1.08 0.89
N TYR A 47 5.82 2.21 1.11
CA TYR A 47 7.27 2.31 1.01
C TYR A 47 7.85 3.38 1.92
N LEU A 48 9.18 3.36 2.08
CA LEU A 48 9.93 4.45 2.68
C LEU A 48 10.63 5.25 1.58
N LEU A 49 10.37 6.55 1.53
CA LEU A 49 11.02 7.48 0.62
C LEU A 49 11.90 8.43 1.42
N LYS A 50 13.22 8.34 1.23
CA LYS A 50 14.19 9.09 2.05
C LYS A 50 13.95 8.88 3.55
N GLY A 51 13.63 7.65 3.92
CA GLY A 51 13.33 7.25 5.30
C GLY A 51 11.92 7.53 5.80
N LYS A 52 11.11 8.28 5.08
CA LYS A 52 9.74 8.65 5.48
C LYS A 52 8.73 7.63 4.97
N PRO A 53 7.74 7.24 5.80
CA PRO A 53 6.70 6.31 5.33
C PRO A 53 5.76 7.01 4.34
N VAL A 54 5.45 6.30 3.26
CA VAL A 54 4.54 6.76 2.20
C VAL A 54 3.61 5.62 1.81
N PHE A 55 2.34 5.93 1.64
CA PHE A 55 1.39 5.06 0.96
C PHE A 55 0.77 5.81 -0.21
N VAL A 56 0.77 5.19 -1.38
CA VAL A 56 0.13 5.75 -2.57
C VAL A 56 -0.91 4.77 -3.09
N TYR A 57 -2.10 5.27 -3.34
CA TYR A 57 -3.16 4.56 -4.04
C TYR A 57 -3.34 5.18 -5.42
N ASN A 58 -3.03 4.40 -6.45
CA ASN A 58 -3.13 4.82 -7.85
C ASN A 58 -4.47 4.35 -8.43
N LEU A 59 -5.37 5.29 -8.66
CA LEU A 59 -6.69 5.02 -9.23
C LEU A 59 -6.59 5.08 -10.76
N LEU A 60 -6.25 3.96 -11.38
CA LEU A 60 -6.23 3.76 -12.84
C LEU A 60 -5.44 4.85 -13.61
N ALA A 61 -4.37 5.35 -13.04
CA ALA A 61 -3.55 6.44 -13.58
C ALA A 61 -4.28 7.79 -13.74
N VAL A 62 -5.55 7.86 -13.34
CA VAL A 62 -6.35 9.09 -13.41
C VAL A 62 -6.08 9.97 -12.19
N GLU A 63 -6.07 9.37 -11.01
CA GLU A 63 -5.77 10.05 -9.76
C GLU A 63 -4.82 9.23 -8.90
N ARG A 64 -4.00 9.92 -8.12
CA ARG A 64 -3.16 9.31 -7.10
C ARG A 64 -3.44 9.96 -5.76
N PHE A 65 -3.72 9.14 -4.76
CA PHE A 65 -3.92 9.57 -3.39
C PHE A 65 -2.70 9.20 -2.57
N ARG A 66 -2.19 10.13 -1.78
CA ARG A 66 -0.92 9.99 -1.09
C ARG A 66 -1.06 10.27 0.39
N TRP A 67 -0.51 9.38 1.20
CA TRP A 67 -0.30 9.56 2.64
C TRP A 67 1.21 9.59 2.87
N GLU A 68 1.68 10.49 3.71
CA GLU A 68 3.10 10.65 3.95
C GLU A 68 3.39 11.09 5.38
N GLY A 69 4.33 10.40 6.04
CA GLY A 69 4.88 10.84 7.31
C GLY A 69 5.86 12.00 7.12
N LYS A 70 5.93 12.89 8.09
CA LYS A 70 6.78 14.09 8.03
C LYS A 70 8.22 13.82 8.40
N GLU A 71 8.48 12.76 9.16
CA GLU A 71 9.77 12.43 9.71
C GLU A 71 10.28 11.09 9.21
N ALA A 72 11.58 10.99 8.97
CA ALA A 72 12.23 9.72 8.65
C ALA A 72 12.23 8.82 9.89
N LEU A 73 12.10 7.51 9.68
CA LEU A 73 12.19 6.53 10.75
C LEU A 73 13.60 6.49 11.32
N ALA A 74 13.73 6.59 12.64
CA ALA A 74 15.00 6.45 13.33
C ALA A 74 15.54 5.01 13.21
N PRO A 75 16.87 4.81 13.36
CA PRO A 75 17.41 3.45 13.44
C PRO A 75 16.71 2.61 14.51
N GLY A 76 16.51 1.35 14.24
CA GLY A 76 15.84 0.41 15.14
C GLY A 76 14.60 -0.24 14.54
N LYS A 77 13.85 -0.91 15.40
CA LYS A 77 12.63 -1.63 14.99
C LYS A 77 11.42 -0.69 14.96
N HIS A 78 10.64 -0.79 13.90
CA HIS A 78 9.41 -0.02 13.73
C HIS A 78 8.32 -0.88 13.12
N THR A 79 7.07 -0.46 13.35
CA THR A 79 5.90 -1.02 12.69
C THR A 79 5.23 0.07 11.87
N VAL A 80 5.14 -0.14 10.54
CA VAL A 80 4.46 0.78 9.63
C VAL A 80 3.14 0.15 9.23
N THR A 81 2.04 0.86 9.44
CA THR A 81 0.69 0.34 9.19
C THR A 81 -0.11 1.30 8.33
N PHE A 82 -0.79 0.75 7.33
CA PHE A 82 -1.83 1.46 6.59
C PHE A 82 -3.16 0.77 6.82
N ASP A 83 -4.12 1.50 7.43
CA ASP A 83 -5.48 1.03 7.67
C ASP A 83 -6.44 1.75 6.73
N PHE A 84 -7.23 0.98 6.00
CA PHE A 84 -8.26 1.52 5.11
C PHE A 84 -9.64 1.04 5.53
N LYS A 85 -10.52 2.01 5.81
CA LYS A 85 -11.93 1.76 6.12
C LYS A 85 -12.77 2.10 4.89
N TYR A 86 -13.35 1.09 4.29
CA TYR A 86 -14.19 1.20 3.10
C TYR A 86 -15.59 1.71 3.46
N ASP A 87 -16.12 2.62 2.64
CA ASP A 87 -17.43 3.27 2.84
C ASP A 87 -18.60 2.51 2.21
N GLY A 88 -18.48 1.18 2.09
CA GLY A 88 -19.56 0.36 1.53
C GLY A 88 -20.90 0.51 2.25
N PRO A 89 -21.94 -0.14 1.72
CA PRO A 89 -21.94 -1.21 0.71
C PRO A 89 -21.83 -0.71 -0.72
N GLY A 90 -21.40 -1.59 -1.61
CA GLY A 90 -21.31 -1.35 -3.05
C GLY A 90 -19.89 -1.36 -3.59
N MET A 91 -19.75 -1.31 -4.93
CA MET A 91 -18.46 -1.25 -5.62
C MET A 91 -17.92 0.17 -5.75
N ALA A 92 -16.62 0.31 -5.88
CA ALA A 92 -15.93 1.56 -6.19
C ALA A 92 -16.25 2.72 -5.23
N LYS A 93 -16.65 2.41 -4.01
CA LYS A 93 -16.89 3.44 -2.98
C LYS A 93 -15.56 3.99 -2.48
N GLY A 94 -15.62 5.14 -1.83
CA GLY A 94 -14.48 5.73 -1.17
C GLY A 94 -14.16 5.06 0.18
N GLY A 95 -13.33 5.73 0.94
CA GLY A 95 -12.98 5.28 2.27
C GLY A 95 -11.99 6.21 2.93
N THR A 96 -11.61 5.86 4.14
CA THR A 96 -10.64 6.62 4.94
C THR A 96 -9.39 5.78 5.17
N GLY A 97 -8.25 6.32 4.74
CA GLY A 97 -6.94 5.71 4.98
C GLY A 97 -6.20 6.40 6.12
N VAL A 98 -5.54 5.63 6.95
CA VAL A 98 -4.71 6.11 8.05
C VAL A 98 -3.34 5.44 7.99
N LEU A 99 -2.30 6.25 7.86
CA LEU A 99 -0.91 5.80 7.91
C LEU A 99 -0.39 6.02 9.33
N SER A 100 0.16 4.96 9.92
CA SER A 100 0.66 4.98 11.30
C SER A 100 2.08 4.40 11.38
N VAL A 101 2.85 4.89 12.34
CA VAL A 101 4.17 4.34 12.70
C VAL A 101 4.17 4.08 14.20
N ASP A 102 4.51 2.84 14.57
CA ASP A 102 4.57 2.40 15.98
C ASP A 102 3.27 2.69 16.74
N GLY A 103 2.12 2.50 16.07
CA GLY A 103 0.80 2.73 16.63
C GLY A 103 0.36 4.20 16.65
N LYS A 104 1.16 5.12 16.14
CA LYS A 104 0.87 6.55 16.14
C LYS A 104 0.54 7.03 14.72
N GLU A 105 -0.62 7.65 14.56
CA GLU A 105 -1.06 8.21 13.29
C GLU A 105 -0.10 9.29 12.81
N VAL A 106 0.35 9.19 11.55
CA VAL A 106 1.21 10.19 10.92
C VAL A 106 0.52 10.92 9.77
N ASP A 107 -0.47 10.30 9.14
CA ASP A 107 -1.32 10.94 8.12
C ASP A 107 -2.66 10.22 7.99
N SER A 108 -3.71 10.98 7.70
CA SER A 108 -5.06 10.46 7.51
C SER A 108 -5.76 11.27 6.43
N LYS A 109 -6.45 10.57 5.52
CA LYS A 109 -7.31 11.24 4.54
C LYS A 109 -8.41 10.32 4.04
N LYS A 110 -9.50 10.95 3.63
CA LYS A 110 -10.62 10.30 2.96
C LYS A 110 -10.46 10.42 1.45
N ILE A 111 -10.73 9.33 0.74
CA ILE A 111 -10.75 9.32 -0.72
C ILE A 111 -12.18 9.04 -1.22
N PRO A 112 -12.60 9.67 -2.34
CA PRO A 112 -13.99 9.54 -2.82
C PRO A 112 -14.28 8.25 -3.55
N HIS A 113 -13.27 7.62 -4.15
CA HIS A 113 -13.42 6.45 -5.01
C HIS A 113 -12.28 5.46 -4.84
N THR A 114 -12.56 4.18 -5.15
CA THR A 114 -11.58 3.11 -5.22
C THR A 114 -11.72 2.34 -6.53
N ILE A 115 -10.74 1.49 -6.84
CA ILE A 115 -10.76 0.64 -8.04
C ILE A 115 -11.90 -0.37 -7.91
N PRO A 116 -12.80 -0.48 -8.93
CA PRO A 116 -14.01 -1.29 -8.81
C PRO A 116 -13.80 -2.79 -8.98
N SER A 117 -12.88 -3.25 -9.81
CA SER A 117 -12.77 -4.66 -10.14
C SER A 117 -11.33 -5.18 -10.11
N ILE A 118 -10.53 -4.99 -11.12
CA ILE A 118 -9.16 -5.50 -11.20
C ILE A 118 -8.17 -4.40 -10.83
N LEU A 119 -7.22 -4.68 -9.92
CA LEU A 119 -6.19 -3.70 -9.56
C LEU A 119 -5.24 -3.42 -10.72
N THR A 120 -4.89 -4.47 -11.46
CA THR A 120 -3.96 -4.37 -12.58
C THR A 120 -4.09 -5.58 -13.50
N VAL A 121 -3.67 -5.43 -14.75
CA VAL A 121 -3.72 -6.51 -15.73
C VAL A 121 -2.36 -7.19 -15.89
N ASP A 122 -1.27 -6.42 -15.86
CA ASP A 122 0.08 -6.90 -16.17
C ASP A 122 1.10 -6.69 -15.05
N GLU A 123 0.63 -6.38 -13.87
CA GLU A 123 1.49 -6.10 -12.71
C GLU A 123 1.42 -7.22 -11.67
N SER A 124 2.24 -7.12 -10.65
CA SER A 124 2.36 -8.16 -9.65
C SER A 124 2.27 -7.63 -8.23
N PHE A 125 2.11 -8.56 -7.31
CA PHE A 125 2.25 -8.32 -5.88
C PHE A 125 3.68 -8.59 -5.46
N ASP A 126 4.33 -7.59 -4.88
CA ASP A 126 5.70 -7.68 -4.42
C ASP A 126 5.82 -7.30 -2.94
N VAL A 127 6.72 -7.96 -2.25
CA VAL A 127 7.06 -7.69 -0.84
C VAL A 127 8.57 -7.44 -0.74
N GLY A 128 8.94 -6.30 -0.17
CA GLY A 128 10.34 -5.90 -0.01
C GLY A 128 10.99 -5.34 -1.28
N ALA A 129 10.24 -5.20 -2.36
CA ALA A 129 10.72 -4.62 -3.61
C ALA A 129 9.56 -4.22 -4.51
N ASP A 130 9.81 -3.33 -5.46
CA ASP A 130 8.97 -3.14 -6.65
C ASP A 130 9.85 -3.45 -7.86
N THR A 131 9.41 -4.41 -8.68
CA THR A 131 10.24 -4.96 -9.74
C THR A 131 9.76 -4.66 -11.16
N ARG A 132 8.58 -4.05 -11.31
CA ARG A 132 7.99 -3.78 -12.63
C ARG A 132 7.77 -2.29 -12.89
N LEU A 133 6.53 -1.82 -12.83
CA LEU A 133 6.21 -0.41 -13.05
C LEU A 133 5.85 0.27 -11.74
N SER A 134 6.40 1.46 -11.51
CA SER A 134 6.14 2.20 -10.29
C SER A 134 4.66 2.62 -10.17
N VAL A 135 4.11 2.56 -8.96
CA VAL A 135 2.79 3.13 -8.66
C VAL A 135 2.84 4.65 -8.61
N GLU A 136 4.03 5.23 -8.37
CA GLU A 136 4.27 6.67 -8.37
C GLU A 136 5.62 7.01 -9.01
N ASP A 137 5.59 7.35 -10.28
CA ASP A 137 6.79 7.63 -11.08
C ASP A 137 7.63 8.81 -10.56
N LYS A 138 7.01 9.72 -9.82
CA LYS A 138 7.70 10.89 -9.27
C LYS A 138 8.57 10.55 -8.08
N ASP A 139 8.27 9.47 -7.38
CA ASP A 139 8.97 9.08 -6.17
C ASP A 139 10.14 8.14 -6.44
N TYR A 140 9.97 7.18 -7.33
CA TYR A 140 10.98 6.16 -7.58
C TYR A 140 10.84 5.52 -8.97
N GLN A 141 11.91 4.82 -9.38
CA GLN A 141 11.92 3.96 -10.55
C GLN A 141 12.30 2.54 -10.13
N PRO A 142 11.62 1.50 -10.62
CA PRO A 142 12.03 0.13 -10.36
C PRO A 142 13.39 -0.22 -10.98
N PRO A 143 14.15 -1.13 -10.38
CA PRO A 143 13.83 -1.86 -9.14
C PRO A 143 14.00 -0.97 -7.91
N PHE A 144 13.05 -1.08 -6.96
CA PHE A 144 13.05 -0.29 -5.73
C PHE A 144 13.04 -1.23 -4.54
N HIS A 145 14.22 -1.71 -4.15
CA HIS A 145 14.39 -2.65 -3.05
C HIS A 145 14.43 -1.94 -1.71
N PHE A 146 13.84 -2.57 -0.69
CA PHE A 146 13.96 -2.08 0.67
C PHE A 146 15.38 -2.32 1.19
N THR A 147 16.04 -1.26 1.66
CA THR A 147 17.43 -1.30 2.12
C THR A 147 17.58 -1.66 3.59
N GLY A 148 16.49 -1.66 4.36
CA GLY A 148 16.48 -2.18 5.73
C GLY A 148 16.12 -3.66 5.76
N THR A 149 15.69 -4.15 6.94
CA THR A 149 15.20 -5.52 7.09
C THR A 149 13.67 -5.52 7.25
N LEU A 150 12.99 -6.26 6.37
CA LEU A 150 11.55 -6.50 6.50
C LEU A 150 11.36 -7.85 7.23
N GLY A 151 10.92 -7.78 8.48
CA GLY A 151 10.75 -8.98 9.31
C GLY A 151 9.43 -9.69 9.02
N LYS A 152 8.33 -8.96 8.95
CA LYS A 152 6.99 -9.54 8.74
C LYS A 152 6.09 -8.53 8.05
N LEU A 153 5.35 -9.01 7.06
CA LEU A 153 4.25 -8.27 6.44
C LEU A 153 2.93 -8.99 6.76
N THR A 154 1.96 -8.26 7.29
CA THR A 154 0.64 -8.80 7.61
C THR A 154 -0.41 -7.99 6.86
N ILE A 155 -1.28 -8.69 6.13
CA ILE A 155 -2.44 -8.07 5.47
C ILE A 155 -3.70 -8.68 6.06
N LYS A 156 -4.55 -7.84 6.64
CA LYS A 156 -5.86 -8.24 7.17
C LYS A 156 -6.95 -7.70 6.27
N LEU A 157 -7.90 -8.54 5.89
CA LEU A 157 -9.01 -8.19 5.02
C LEU A 157 -10.31 -8.22 5.81
N GLY A 158 -11.12 -7.17 5.65
CA GLY A 158 -12.50 -7.17 6.10
C GLY A 158 -13.41 -7.95 5.13
N PRO A 159 -14.70 -8.07 5.45
CA PRO A 159 -15.65 -8.73 4.55
C PRO A 159 -15.87 -7.91 3.27
N SER A 160 -16.17 -8.61 2.18
CA SER A 160 -16.53 -7.94 0.92
C SER A 160 -17.80 -7.11 1.11
N GLN A 161 -17.80 -5.88 0.62
CA GLN A 161 -18.92 -4.95 0.69
C GLN A 161 -19.77 -4.94 -0.60
N ILE A 162 -19.46 -5.82 -1.54
CA ILE A 162 -20.31 -6.00 -2.72
C ILE A 162 -21.61 -6.64 -2.24
N THR A 163 -22.74 -5.93 -2.42
CA THR A 163 -24.03 -6.44 -2.01
C THR A 163 -24.50 -7.57 -2.94
N SER A 164 -25.05 -8.61 -2.35
CA SER A 164 -25.65 -9.73 -3.09
C SER A 164 -26.91 -9.37 -3.87
N ALA A 165 -27.29 -8.11 -3.93
CA ALA A 165 -28.44 -7.60 -4.67
C ALA A 165 -28.26 -7.72 -6.21
N ALA A 166 -27.12 -8.21 -6.67
CA ALA A 166 -26.88 -8.55 -8.06
C ALA A 166 -27.15 -10.04 -8.36
N GLN A 167 -27.86 -10.74 -7.49
CA GLN A 167 -28.34 -12.10 -7.75
C GLN A 167 -29.66 -12.07 -8.49
#